data_cc1b3fbddbaa9d30fefccf6367763def
#
_entry.id   cc1b3fbddbaa9d30fefccf6367763def
#
_cell.length_a   1.000
_cell.length_b   1.000
_cell.length_c   1.000
_cell.angle_alpha   90.00
_cell.angle_beta   90.00
_cell.angle_gamma   90.00
#
_symmetry.space_group_name_H-M   'P 1'
#
loop_
_entity.id
_entity.type
_entity.pdbx_description
1 polymer ?
#
loop_
_entity_poly.entity_id
_entity_poly.type
_entity_poly.pdbx_seq_one_letter_code
_entity_poly.pdbx_strand_id
1 'polypeptide(L)'
;MSTLLSISGIISAQTEAGGISSKMLQNIEKEKIESAKDKALRNAIAGNAIDDLTKNQENQSVLDTHFSIETPVQNIMDQKSSGRCWMFSGLNVLRSNFALSDPQHRTVEFSQDYLFFWDQLEKANLMLQGVLDCADKPIDDTRVEFFFKNPISDGGTFCGIADLAEKYGLAPKNVQPETFSSENTK
;
A
#
# COMPACT_ATOMS: atom_id res chain seq x y z
N MET A 1 -35.39 -9.60 49.33
CA MET A 1 -35.65 -10.54 48.24
C MET A 1 -35.49 -9.79 46.93
N SER A 2 -34.34 -9.98 46.32
CA SER A 2 -33.97 -9.31 45.04
C SER A 2 -34.15 -10.33 43.94
N THR A 3 -35.14 -10.13 43.09
CA THR A 3 -35.44 -10.99 41.93
C THR A 3 -34.47 -10.61 40.79
N LEU A 4 -33.47 -11.48 40.53
CA LEU A 4 -32.68 -11.43 39.30
C LEU A 4 -33.59 -11.82 38.12
N LEU A 5 -33.92 -10.85 37.26
CA LEU A 5 -34.47 -11.13 35.93
C LEU A 5 -33.31 -11.66 35.06
N SER A 6 -33.32 -12.97 34.80
CA SER A 6 -32.49 -13.58 33.75
C SER A 6 -33.09 -13.22 32.39
N ILE A 7 -32.44 -12.30 31.67
CA ILE A 7 -32.75 -12.04 30.27
C ILE A 7 -32.08 -13.17 29.47
N SER A 8 -32.81 -14.24 29.22
CA SER A 8 -32.47 -15.25 28.22
C SER A 8 -32.77 -14.66 26.85
N GLY A 9 -31.86 -13.87 26.33
CA GLY A 9 -31.88 -13.47 24.93
C GLY A 9 -31.67 -14.70 24.04
N ILE A 10 -32.77 -15.25 23.52
CA ILE A 10 -32.73 -16.25 22.47
C ILE A 10 -32.18 -15.52 21.25
N ILE A 11 -30.89 -15.75 20.94
CA ILE A 11 -30.33 -15.43 19.63
C ILE A 11 -30.95 -16.42 18.64
N SER A 12 -32.14 -16.17 18.19
CA SER A 12 -32.82 -16.86 17.09
C SER A 12 -32.44 -16.19 15.79
N ALA A 13 -31.22 -16.39 15.36
CA ALA A 13 -30.74 -15.83 14.11
C ALA A 13 -30.09 -16.91 13.26
N GLN A 14 -30.82 -17.99 12.95
CA GLN A 14 -30.41 -18.83 11.81
C GLN A 14 -31.58 -19.71 11.38
N THR A 15 -32.08 -19.49 10.19
CA THR A 15 -32.88 -20.46 9.46
C THR A 15 -32.08 -21.74 9.26
N GLU A 16 -32.70 -22.91 9.29
CA GLU A 16 -32.03 -24.22 9.13
C GLU A 16 -31.15 -24.31 7.86
N ALA A 17 -31.34 -23.42 6.90
CA ALA A 17 -30.61 -23.42 5.61
C ALA A 17 -29.20 -22.83 5.63
N GLY A 18 -28.74 -22.24 6.72
CA GLY A 18 -27.38 -21.60 6.76
C GLY A 18 -26.66 -21.68 8.09
N GLY A 19 -27.27 -22.24 9.13
CA GLY A 19 -26.69 -22.34 10.46
C GLY A 19 -25.95 -23.66 10.70
N ILE A 20 -24.99 -23.65 11.63
CA ILE A 20 -24.32 -24.86 12.11
C ILE A 20 -25.31 -25.63 13.00
N SER A 21 -25.82 -26.76 12.52
CA SER A 21 -26.74 -27.60 13.28
C SER A 21 -25.99 -28.43 14.35
N SER A 22 -26.71 -28.84 15.39
CA SER A 22 -26.17 -29.74 16.41
C SER A 22 -25.62 -31.06 15.82
N LYS A 23 -26.21 -31.54 14.72
CA LYS A 23 -25.72 -32.72 13.99
C LYS A 23 -24.37 -32.46 13.30
N MET A 24 -24.19 -31.25 12.72
CA MET A 24 -22.91 -30.86 12.15
C MET A 24 -21.81 -30.78 13.22
N LEU A 25 -22.11 -30.19 14.39
CA LEU A 25 -21.16 -30.12 15.49
C LEU A 25 -20.76 -31.54 15.98
N GLN A 26 -21.73 -32.42 16.14
CA GLN A 26 -21.44 -33.81 16.51
C GLN A 26 -20.58 -34.55 15.47
N ASN A 27 -20.79 -34.30 14.19
CA ASN A 27 -19.96 -34.90 13.15
C ASN A 27 -18.53 -34.33 13.17
N ILE A 28 -18.38 -33.00 13.32
CA ILE A 28 -17.06 -32.36 13.48
C ILE A 28 -16.31 -32.92 14.69
N GLU A 29 -16.98 -33.11 15.82
CA GLU A 29 -16.37 -33.71 17.03
C GLU A 29 -15.94 -35.15 16.81
N LYS A 30 -16.73 -35.97 16.10
CA LYS A 30 -16.40 -37.35 15.78
C LYS A 30 -15.23 -37.50 14.81
N GLU A 31 -15.14 -36.57 13.86
CA GLU A 31 -14.07 -36.55 12.84
C GLU A 31 -12.77 -35.93 13.36
N LYS A 32 -12.80 -35.30 14.53
CA LYS A 32 -11.64 -34.69 15.16
C LYS A 32 -10.64 -35.71 15.74
N ILE A 33 -10.02 -36.47 14.85
CA ILE A 33 -8.86 -37.31 15.20
C ILE A 33 -7.62 -36.43 15.08
N GLU A 34 -7.21 -35.86 16.19
CA GLU A 34 -6.05 -34.96 16.21
C GLU A 34 -4.77 -35.80 16.43
N SER A 35 -3.94 -35.88 15.40
CA SER A 35 -2.62 -36.51 15.50
C SER A 35 -1.63 -35.61 16.25
N ALA A 36 -0.51 -36.20 16.72
CA ALA A 36 0.57 -35.42 17.33
C ALA A 36 1.12 -34.32 16.37
N LYS A 37 1.11 -34.61 15.04
CA LYS A 37 1.50 -33.68 14.02
C LYS A 37 0.51 -32.48 13.94
N ASP A 38 -0.79 -32.75 14.00
CA ASP A 38 -1.81 -31.69 13.93
C ASP A 38 -1.74 -30.78 15.16
N LYS A 39 -1.45 -31.37 16.35
CA LYS A 39 -1.22 -30.58 17.56
C LYS A 39 0.00 -29.69 17.46
N ALA A 40 1.10 -30.20 16.94
CA ALA A 40 2.32 -29.42 16.73
C ALA A 40 2.10 -28.30 15.74
N LEU A 41 1.43 -28.58 14.60
CA LEU A 41 1.11 -27.58 13.57
C LEU A 41 0.18 -26.50 14.12
N ARG A 42 -0.87 -26.88 14.84
CA ARG A 42 -1.78 -25.92 15.46
C ARG A 42 -1.06 -25.01 16.47
N ASN A 43 -0.19 -25.58 17.30
CA ASN A 43 0.60 -24.80 18.27
C ASN A 43 1.56 -23.84 17.54
N ALA A 44 2.19 -24.28 16.45
CA ALA A 44 3.05 -23.43 15.64
C ALA A 44 2.26 -22.25 15.04
N ILE A 45 1.09 -22.51 14.46
CA ILE A 45 0.22 -21.47 13.87
C ILE A 45 -0.32 -20.51 14.95
N ALA A 46 -0.71 -21.05 16.11
CA ALA A 46 -1.26 -20.24 17.20
C ALA A 46 -0.22 -19.36 17.91
N GLY A 47 1.04 -19.76 17.89
CA GLY A 47 2.13 -19.09 18.62
C GLY A 47 3.03 -18.20 17.76
N ASN A 48 2.82 -18.15 16.43
CA ASN A 48 3.69 -17.40 15.51
C ASN A 48 2.87 -16.61 14.47
N ALA A 49 3.46 -15.56 13.93
CA ALA A 49 2.88 -14.87 12.79
C ALA A 49 2.88 -15.79 11.55
N ILE A 50 1.77 -15.80 10.81
CA ILE A 50 1.64 -16.64 9.60
C ILE A 50 2.74 -16.32 8.59
N ASP A 51 3.09 -15.05 8.43
CA ASP A 51 4.17 -14.61 7.53
C ASP A 51 5.52 -15.26 7.85
N ASP A 52 5.81 -15.56 9.12
CA ASP A 52 7.04 -16.21 9.52
C ASP A 52 7.00 -17.73 9.24
N LEU A 53 5.82 -18.34 9.38
CA LEU A 53 5.63 -19.76 9.10
C LEU A 53 5.62 -20.09 7.60
N THR A 54 5.27 -19.13 6.76
CA THR A 54 5.23 -19.31 5.30
C THR A 54 6.58 -19.12 4.62
N LYS A 55 7.58 -18.57 5.33
CA LYS A 55 8.94 -18.39 4.80
C LYS A 55 9.64 -19.73 4.64
N ASN A 56 10.04 -20.07 3.43
CA ASN A 56 10.89 -21.23 3.19
C ASN A 56 12.35 -20.89 3.55
N GLN A 57 12.83 -21.38 4.68
CA GLN A 57 14.17 -21.11 5.19
C GLN A 57 15.28 -21.68 4.27
N GLU A 58 15.01 -22.79 3.58
CA GLU A 58 15.97 -23.37 2.62
C GLU A 58 16.19 -22.45 1.43
N ASN A 59 15.13 -21.82 0.92
CA ASN A 59 15.24 -20.87 -0.19
C ASN A 59 15.96 -19.58 0.19
N GLN A 60 15.94 -19.16 1.45
CA GLN A 60 16.65 -17.95 1.89
C GLN A 60 18.18 -18.10 1.81
N SER A 61 18.70 -19.33 1.95
CA SER A 61 20.14 -19.61 1.88
C SER A 61 20.67 -19.72 0.45
N VAL A 62 19.78 -19.76 -0.57
CA VAL A 62 20.11 -20.02 -1.98
C VAL A 62 19.92 -18.75 -2.83
N LEU A 63 19.67 -17.59 -2.23
CA LEU A 63 19.54 -16.34 -2.97
C LEU A 63 20.87 -15.96 -3.60
N ASP A 64 20.95 -16.11 -4.93
CA ASP A 64 22.05 -15.61 -5.72
C ASP A 64 21.90 -14.09 -5.89
N THR A 65 22.91 -13.35 -5.44
CA THR A 65 22.98 -11.89 -5.55
C THR A 65 23.80 -11.43 -6.74
N HIS A 66 24.22 -12.36 -7.61
CA HIS A 66 24.93 -12.04 -8.84
C HIS A 66 23.96 -11.60 -9.93
N PHE A 67 24.18 -10.40 -10.48
CA PHE A 67 23.42 -9.85 -11.59
C PHE A 67 24.33 -9.68 -12.80
N SER A 68 23.87 -10.12 -13.98
CA SER A 68 24.60 -9.98 -15.24
C SER A 68 24.66 -8.53 -15.75
N ILE A 69 23.73 -7.68 -15.30
CA ILE A 69 23.64 -6.26 -15.64
C ILE A 69 23.38 -5.50 -14.35
N GLU A 70 24.23 -4.53 -14.06
CA GLU A 70 24.09 -3.65 -12.90
C GLU A 70 24.02 -2.19 -13.37
N THR A 71 23.14 -1.42 -12.74
CA THR A 71 23.11 0.03 -12.89
C THR A 71 24.11 0.68 -11.91
N PRO A 72 24.57 1.93 -12.16
CA PRO A 72 25.42 2.62 -11.21
C PRO A 72 24.81 2.66 -9.82
N VAL A 73 25.57 2.27 -8.82
CA VAL A 73 25.13 2.30 -7.42
C VAL A 73 24.83 3.74 -7.01
N GLN A 74 23.66 3.94 -6.47
CA GLN A 74 23.19 5.21 -5.96
C GLN A 74 22.86 5.09 -4.47
N ASN A 75 22.92 6.22 -3.75
CA ASN A 75 22.51 6.26 -2.35
C ASN A 75 21.02 5.88 -2.20
N ILE A 76 20.74 5.16 -1.13
CA ILE A 76 19.36 4.84 -0.75
C ILE A 76 18.64 6.13 -0.36
N MET A 77 17.42 6.28 -0.83
CA MET A 77 16.54 7.41 -0.49
C MET A 77 15.33 6.87 0.27
N ASP A 78 14.95 7.58 1.32
CA ASP A 78 13.84 7.21 2.20
C ASP A 78 12.64 8.15 1.95
N GLN A 79 11.50 7.58 1.59
CA GLN A 79 10.24 8.32 1.35
C GLN A 79 9.50 8.70 2.63
N LYS A 80 9.99 8.25 3.80
CA LYS A 80 9.34 8.45 5.12
C LYS A 80 7.87 7.99 5.14
N SER A 81 7.01 8.72 5.85
CA SER A 81 5.57 8.46 5.95
C SER A 81 4.77 9.06 4.80
N SER A 82 5.22 8.85 3.56
CA SER A 82 4.52 9.34 2.38
C SER A 82 4.20 8.21 1.40
N GLY A 83 3.16 8.36 0.57
CA GLY A 83 2.79 7.42 -0.49
C GLY A 83 3.53 7.65 -1.81
N ARG A 84 4.68 8.32 -1.80
CA ARG A 84 5.45 8.74 -2.98
C ARG A 84 6.45 7.69 -3.49
N CYS A 85 6.31 6.40 -3.15
CA CYS A 85 7.22 5.34 -3.61
C CYS A 85 7.38 5.31 -5.13
N TRP A 86 6.31 5.55 -5.87
CA TRP A 86 6.32 5.65 -7.33
C TRP A 86 7.27 6.75 -7.84
N MET A 87 7.24 7.93 -7.19
CA MET A 87 8.09 9.09 -7.54
C MET A 87 9.55 8.83 -7.18
N PHE A 88 9.82 8.32 -5.99
CA PHE A 88 11.17 7.94 -5.57
C PHE A 88 11.78 6.89 -6.52
N SER A 89 11.00 5.86 -6.90
CA SER A 89 11.45 4.82 -7.82
C SER A 89 11.74 5.37 -9.22
N GLY A 90 10.83 6.17 -9.77
CA GLY A 90 11.02 6.74 -11.10
C GLY A 90 12.18 7.74 -11.17
N LEU A 91 12.33 8.62 -10.17
CA LEU A 91 13.47 9.52 -10.11
C LEU A 91 14.80 8.78 -9.92
N ASN A 92 14.81 7.64 -9.24
CA ASN A 92 15.99 6.78 -9.16
C ASN A 92 16.39 6.21 -10.52
N VAL A 93 15.43 5.81 -11.35
CA VAL A 93 15.70 5.37 -12.73
C VAL A 93 16.32 6.51 -13.55
N LEU A 94 15.69 7.69 -13.52
CA LEU A 94 16.21 8.87 -14.23
C LEU A 94 17.61 9.27 -13.75
N ARG A 95 17.84 9.24 -12.45
CA ARG A 95 19.14 9.52 -11.85
C ARG A 95 20.22 8.52 -12.29
N SER A 96 19.89 7.22 -12.33
CA SER A 96 20.81 6.19 -12.80
C SER A 96 21.15 6.37 -14.27
N ASN A 97 20.16 6.68 -15.12
CA ASN A 97 20.38 6.98 -16.53
C ASN A 97 21.21 8.24 -16.72
N PHE A 98 20.96 9.28 -15.95
CA PHE A 98 21.75 10.51 -15.96
C PHE A 98 23.21 10.25 -15.58
N ALA A 99 23.47 9.46 -14.54
CA ALA A 99 24.80 9.09 -14.10
C ALA A 99 25.59 8.26 -15.14
N LEU A 100 24.88 7.53 -16.01
CA LEU A 100 25.48 6.82 -17.16
C LEU A 100 25.85 7.78 -18.28
N SER A 101 25.01 8.78 -18.55
CA SER A 101 25.21 9.76 -19.64
C SER A 101 26.22 10.86 -19.26
N ASP A 102 26.26 11.24 -17.99
CA ASP A 102 27.17 12.28 -17.47
C ASP A 102 27.96 11.78 -16.25
N PRO A 103 29.13 11.13 -16.49
CA PRO A 103 29.97 10.61 -15.43
C PRO A 103 30.53 11.65 -14.46
N GLN A 104 30.55 12.93 -14.85
CA GLN A 104 31.03 14.02 -13.98
C GLN A 104 30.02 14.40 -12.90
N HIS A 105 28.72 14.18 -13.15
CA HIS A 105 27.63 14.52 -12.26
C HIS A 105 26.91 13.28 -11.70
N ARG A 106 27.63 12.19 -11.45
CA ARG A 106 27.07 10.91 -10.94
C ARG A 106 26.33 11.03 -9.61
N THR A 107 26.61 12.04 -8.80
CA THR A 107 26.04 12.24 -7.47
C THR A 107 24.83 13.15 -7.46
N VAL A 108 24.33 13.57 -8.62
CA VAL A 108 23.14 14.42 -8.69
C VAL A 108 21.92 13.67 -8.12
N GLU A 109 21.22 14.31 -7.21
CA GLU A 109 19.91 13.88 -6.71
C GLU A 109 18.84 14.87 -7.19
N PHE A 110 17.75 14.31 -7.73
CA PHE A 110 16.59 15.10 -8.11
C PHE A 110 15.66 15.31 -6.92
N SER A 111 15.01 16.47 -6.88
CA SER A 111 14.04 16.82 -5.85
C SER A 111 12.72 16.07 -6.08
N GLN A 112 12.33 15.25 -5.11
CA GLN A 112 11.00 14.63 -5.07
C GLN A 112 9.94 15.66 -4.70
N ASP A 113 10.27 16.58 -3.79
CA ASP A 113 9.36 17.64 -3.33
C ASP A 113 8.94 18.57 -4.48
N TYR A 114 9.87 18.89 -5.39
CA TYR A 114 9.58 19.70 -6.57
C TYR A 114 8.51 19.06 -7.48
N LEU A 115 8.70 17.81 -7.87
CA LEU A 115 7.71 17.12 -8.71
C LEU A 115 6.42 16.79 -7.95
N PHE A 116 6.51 16.54 -6.66
CA PHE A 116 5.34 16.31 -5.82
C PHE A 116 4.44 17.53 -5.75
N PHE A 117 5.00 18.73 -5.66
CA PHE A 117 4.23 19.98 -5.74
C PHE A 117 3.42 20.05 -7.05
N TRP A 118 4.04 19.79 -8.19
CA TRP A 118 3.35 19.81 -9.48
C TRP A 118 2.32 18.69 -9.61
N ASP A 119 2.61 17.50 -9.13
CA ASP A 119 1.67 16.38 -9.08
C ASP A 119 0.40 16.75 -8.29
N GLN A 120 0.57 17.32 -7.10
CA GLN A 120 -0.56 17.72 -6.26
C GLN A 120 -1.37 18.86 -6.91
N LEU A 121 -0.70 19.79 -7.55
CA LEU A 121 -1.38 20.89 -8.28
C LEU A 121 -2.20 20.36 -9.47
N GLU A 122 -1.65 19.44 -10.26
CA GLU A 122 -2.36 18.80 -11.37
C GLU A 122 -3.56 17.99 -10.90
N LYS A 123 -3.40 17.22 -9.84
CA LYS A 123 -4.50 16.45 -9.24
C LYS A 123 -5.59 17.34 -8.67
N ALA A 124 -5.20 18.43 -8.00
CA ALA A 124 -6.15 19.43 -7.50
C ALA A 124 -6.94 20.07 -8.65
N ASN A 125 -6.27 20.46 -9.72
CA ASN A 125 -6.92 21.03 -10.90
C ASN A 125 -7.89 20.03 -11.56
N LEU A 126 -7.45 18.76 -11.72
CA LEU A 126 -8.29 17.70 -12.27
C LEU A 126 -9.52 17.44 -11.39
N MET A 127 -9.34 17.40 -10.07
CA MET A 127 -10.45 17.21 -9.11
C MET A 127 -11.45 18.38 -9.20
N LEU A 128 -10.97 19.63 -9.19
CA LEU A 128 -11.83 20.81 -9.29
C LEU A 128 -12.59 20.84 -10.61
N GLN A 129 -11.94 20.51 -11.74
CA GLN A 129 -12.60 20.41 -13.03
C GLN A 129 -13.67 19.31 -13.01
N GLY A 130 -13.37 18.15 -12.43
CA GLY A 130 -14.32 17.04 -12.29
C GLY A 130 -15.54 17.41 -11.44
N VAL A 131 -15.34 18.18 -10.37
CA VAL A 131 -16.44 18.72 -9.54
C VAL A 131 -17.30 19.69 -10.34
N LEU A 132 -16.69 20.59 -11.11
CA LEU A 132 -17.43 21.52 -11.98
C LEU A 132 -18.24 20.77 -13.05
N ASP A 133 -17.67 19.75 -13.67
CA ASP A 133 -18.35 18.91 -14.68
C ASP A 133 -19.52 18.10 -14.09
N CYS A 134 -19.60 17.97 -12.77
CA CYS A 134 -20.66 17.30 -12.05
C CYS A 134 -21.57 18.24 -11.25
N ALA A 135 -21.47 19.55 -11.43
CA ALA A 135 -22.20 20.55 -10.63
C ALA A 135 -23.73 20.44 -10.72
N ASP A 136 -24.24 19.88 -11.80
CA ASP A 136 -25.68 19.64 -12.05
C ASP A 136 -26.16 18.29 -11.52
N LYS A 137 -25.27 17.44 -10.98
CA LYS A 137 -25.59 16.09 -10.51
C LYS A 137 -25.98 16.08 -9.04
N PRO A 138 -26.85 15.13 -8.62
CA PRO A 138 -27.19 14.96 -7.23
C PRO A 138 -25.98 14.46 -6.43
N ILE A 139 -25.99 14.71 -5.11
CA ILE A 139 -24.86 14.38 -4.20
C ILE A 139 -24.57 12.88 -4.11
N ASP A 140 -25.56 12.03 -4.39
CA ASP A 140 -25.47 10.58 -4.41
C ASP A 140 -25.08 10.01 -5.79
N ASP A 141 -24.79 10.86 -6.77
CA ASP A 141 -24.19 10.40 -8.02
C ASP A 141 -22.79 9.82 -7.77
N THR A 142 -22.51 8.66 -8.34
CA THR A 142 -21.25 7.92 -8.13
C THR A 142 -19.99 8.73 -8.44
N ARG A 143 -20.03 9.63 -9.44
CA ARG A 143 -18.89 10.49 -9.79
C ARG A 143 -18.68 11.59 -8.76
N VAL A 144 -19.78 12.20 -8.28
CA VAL A 144 -19.74 13.19 -7.20
C VAL A 144 -19.15 12.55 -5.94
N GLU A 145 -19.68 11.40 -5.55
CA GLU A 145 -19.20 10.66 -4.39
C GLU A 145 -17.72 10.30 -4.51
N PHE A 146 -17.26 9.89 -5.70
CA PHE A 146 -15.85 9.58 -5.96
C PHE A 146 -14.93 10.77 -5.67
N PHE A 147 -15.25 11.97 -6.17
CA PHE A 147 -14.42 13.16 -5.96
C PHE A 147 -14.39 13.59 -4.50
N PHE A 148 -15.49 13.43 -3.77
CA PHE A 148 -15.51 13.75 -2.34
C PHE A 148 -14.78 12.72 -1.47
N LYS A 149 -14.80 11.44 -1.84
CA LYS A 149 -14.08 10.39 -1.10
C LYS A 149 -12.58 10.35 -1.40
N ASN A 150 -12.19 10.74 -2.60
CA ASN A 150 -10.81 10.67 -3.08
C ASN A 150 -10.36 12.01 -3.69
N PRO A 151 -10.34 13.09 -2.90
CA PRO A 151 -10.10 14.42 -3.45
C PRO A 151 -8.71 14.54 -4.07
N ILE A 152 -7.68 14.13 -3.34
CA ILE A 152 -6.28 14.16 -3.80
C ILE A 152 -5.54 13.01 -3.09
N SER A 153 -4.70 12.29 -3.81
CA SER A 153 -3.84 11.24 -3.24
C SER A 153 -2.38 11.49 -3.55
N ASP A 154 -1.49 10.97 -2.71
CA ASP A 154 -0.04 11.04 -2.93
C ASP A 154 0.50 9.87 -3.80
N GLY A 155 -0.37 8.92 -4.16
CA GLY A 155 -0.04 7.80 -5.06
C GLY A 155 0.08 8.21 -6.52
N GLY A 156 0.77 7.40 -7.31
CA GLY A 156 0.92 7.61 -8.75
C GLY A 156 1.61 6.45 -9.46
N THR A 157 1.97 6.66 -10.72
CA THR A 157 2.58 5.66 -11.59
C THR A 157 3.86 6.18 -12.25
N PHE A 158 4.64 5.29 -12.85
CA PHE A 158 5.84 5.67 -13.60
C PHE A 158 5.53 6.61 -14.78
N CYS A 159 4.41 6.39 -15.49
CA CYS A 159 3.97 7.29 -16.56
C CYS A 159 3.74 8.72 -16.04
N GLY A 160 3.16 8.86 -14.83
CA GLY A 160 2.96 10.17 -14.22
C GLY A 160 4.27 10.92 -13.96
N ILE A 161 5.37 10.21 -13.62
CA ILE A 161 6.69 10.84 -13.50
C ILE A 161 7.20 11.32 -14.85
N ALA A 162 7.07 10.49 -15.88
CA ALA A 162 7.50 10.86 -17.23
C ALA A 162 6.79 12.13 -17.70
N ASP A 163 5.47 12.18 -17.55
CA ASP A 163 4.64 13.32 -17.92
C ASP A 163 5.02 14.59 -17.12
N LEU A 164 5.22 14.46 -15.81
CA LEU A 164 5.64 15.57 -14.95
C LEU A 164 7.03 16.07 -15.30
N ALA A 165 7.98 15.16 -15.54
CA ALA A 165 9.35 15.51 -15.91
C ALA A 165 9.41 16.16 -17.28
N GLU A 166 8.61 15.72 -18.25
CA GLU A 166 8.51 16.31 -19.56
C GLU A 166 7.89 17.71 -19.50
N LYS A 167 6.83 17.89 -18.71
CA LYS A 167 6.07 19.14 -18.62
C LYS A 167 6.77 20.20 -17.77
N TYR A 168 7.35 19.83 -16.64
CA TYR A 168 7.88 20.75 -15.63
C TYR A 168 9.40 20.67 -15.44
N GLY A 169 10.04 19.67 -16.06
CA GLY A 169 11.47 19.43 -15.88
C GLY A 169 11.80 18.80 -14.54
N LEU A 170 13.07 18.77 -14.23
CA LEU A 170 13.63 18.22 -12.99
C LEU A 170 14.42 19.31 -12.27
N ALA A 171 14.30 19.36 -10.95
CA ALA A 171 15.10 20.24 -10.11
C ALA A 171 16.11 19.42 -9.29
N PRO A 172 17.34 19.92 -9.08
CA PRO A 172 18.26 19.33 -8.12
C PRO A 172 17.71 19.42 -6.70
N LYS A 173 17.97 18.40 -5.89
CA LYS A 173 17.44 18.29 -4.51
C LYS A 173 17.82 19.44 -3.59
N ASN A 174 19.01 20.03 -3.79
CA ASN A 174 19.47 21.19 -3.01
C ASN A 174 18.71 22.49 -3.33
N VAL A 175 18.03 22.56 -4.47
CA VAL A 175 17.19 23.72 -4.83
C VAL A 175 15.85 23.69 -4.12
N GLN A 176 15.25 22.50 -4.03
CA GLN A 176 14.02 22.27 -3.27
C GLN A 176 14.14 20.96 -2.47
N PRO A 177 14.64 21.05 -1.23
CA PRO A 177 14.79 19.90 -0.35
C PRO A 177 13.44 19.41 0.16
N GLU A 178 13.41 18.19 0.68
CA GLU A 178 12.23 17.64 1.37
C GLU A 178 11.83 18.52 2.57
N THR A 179 10.54 18.59 2.81
CA THR A 179 9.92 19.29 3.92
C THR A 179 9.24 18.31 4.87
N PHE A 180 8.94 18.73 6.09
CA PHE A 180 8.15 17.89 7.01
C PHE A 180 6.82 17.48 6.40
N SER A 181 6.14 18.39 5.71
CA SER A 181 4.85 18.10 5.06
C SER A 181 4.96 17.11 3.91
N SER A 182 6.00 17.22 3.08
CA SER A 182 6.22 16.26 1.98
C SER A 182 6.65 14.87 2.49
N GLU A 183 7.33 14.80 3.62
CA GLU A 183 7.72 13.54 4.27
C GLU A 183 6.57 12.87 5.05
N ASN A 184 5.47 13.58 5.34
CA ASN A 184 4.34 13.13 6.17
C ASN A 184 3.01 13.44 5.49
N THR A 185 2.69 12.72 4.42
CA THR A 185 1.49 12.92 3.59
C THR A 185 0.32 12.00 3.99
N LYS A 186 0.48 11.17 5.03
CA LYS A 186 -0.53 10.23 5.55
C LYS A 186 -1.17 10.74 6.81
#